data_97c7bdab180a15d0c6e438ea512b4df7
#
_entry.id   97c7bdab180a15d0c6e438ea512b4df7
#
_cell.length_a   1.000
_cell.length_b   1.000
_cell.length_c   1.000
_cell.angle_alpha   90.00
_cell.angle_beta   90.00
_cell.angle_gamma   90.00
#
_symmetry.space_group_name_H-M   'P 1'
#
loop_
_entity.id
_entity.type
_entity.pdbx_description
1 polymer ?
#
loop_
_entity_poly.entity_id
_entity_poly.type
_entity_poly.pdbx_seq_one_letter_code
_entity_poly.pdbx_strand_id
1 'polypeptide(L)'
;MFFNSLAFAIFLPIVFFLYWFVFNKNKSTQNALLIVASYYFYSCWDWRFLFLLVFSTFLDYFTGIQIEKSNSEKGRKFWFWLSILVNLGFLGIFKYYNFFANSFAEMFTAFGFKASPILLNLILPVGISFYTFHGLSYVIDIYYKRIKAEYNFIDYSLFVSYFPLLVAGPIERATHLLPQVKVKREFNYETAKEGIYQIIWGLVKKVVIADTCAVYANAIFDHYHSMNSFSLILGAIYFAFQIYGDFSGYSDIALGVSKLFGLDLLRNFNYPYFSRDIAEFWRRWHISLSSWFRDYLYIPLGGSKGGLWMKIRNTFIIFIVSGFWHGANWTYIVWGFINAVYFLPLLLSNSNRNNIDSVVLKWNLVSIRVLFSILTTFLLTCVAWVFFRAKTITDAVLYLKRIFTNRDFAFQYLDNERYNYELLLMIGVFVLVEWNNRMKVEPISGKRSMLKMALAILAIIAFGTYSDYKEFIYFQF
;
A
#
# COMPACT_ATOMS: atom_id res chain seq x y z
N MET A 1 -8.33 -0.97 15.01
CA MET A 1 -7.99 0.38 15.51
C MET A 1 -7.28 1.16 14.40
N PHE A 2 -7.57 2.47 14.20
CA PHE A 2 -6.91 3.28 13.15
C PHE A 2 -5.78 4.12 13.75
N PHE A 3 -4.72 4.37 13.00
CA PHE A 3 -3.56 5.16 13.45
C PHE A 3 -3.87 6.64 13.72
N ASN A 4 -4.88 7.19 13.06
CA ASN A 4 -5.36 8.57 13.28
C ASN A 4 -6.50 8.67 14.31
N SER A 5 -6.73 7.61 15.12
CA SER A 5 -7.79 7.59 16.15
C SER A 5 -7.27 7.96 17.54
N LEU A 6 -8.16 8.52 18.37
CA LEU A 6 -7.86 8.77 19.79
C LEU A 6 -7.49 7.48 20.52
N ALA A 7 -8.14 6.36 20.18
CA ALA A 7 -7.82 5.04 20.74
C ALA A 7 -6.35 4.65 20.49
N PHE A 8 -5.82 4.93 19.30
CA PHE A 8 -4.41 4.68 18.99
C PHE A 8 -3.48 5.66 19.70
N ALA A 9 -3.87 6.93 19.83
CA ALA A 9 -3.11 7.95 20.56
C ALA A 9 -2.95 7.59 22.06
N ILE A 10 -3.88 6.83 22.63
CA ILE A 10 -3.80 6.28 24.00
C ILE A 10 -3.03 4.96 24.03
N PHE A 11 -3.31 4.06 23.08
CA PHE A 11 -2.69 2.75 22.98
C PHE A 11 -1.16 2.82 22.81
N LEU A 12 -0.67 3.66 21.91
CA LEU A 12 0.75 3.73 21.58
C LEU A 12 1.63 4.13 22.79
N PRO A 13 1.33 5.19 23.57
CA PRO A 13 2.11 5.52 24.77
C PRO A 13 2.10 4.44 25.84
N ILE A 14 0.96 3.76 26.04
CA ILE A 14 0.85 2.65 27.01
C ILE A 14 1.77 1.49 26.58
N VAL A 15 1.68 1.06 25.31
CA VAL A 15 2.54 -0.04 24.81
C VAL A 15 4.00 0.36 24.83
N PHE A 16 4.33 1.61 24.47
CA PHE A 16 5.69 2.15 24.51
C PHE A 16 6.26 2.12 25.95
N PHE A 17 5.50 2.59 26.94
CA PHE A 17 5.91 2.57 28.34
C PHE A 17 6.13 1.14 28.84
N LEU A 18 5.17 0.23 28.62
CA LEU A 18 5.29 -1.16 29.00
C LEU A 18 6.50 -1.84 28.34
N TYR A 19 6.75 -1.54 27.07
CA TYR A 19 7.84 -2.13 26.31
C TYR A 19 9.22 -1.77 26.83
N TRP A 20 9.47 -0.48 27.11
CA TRP A 20 10.79 -0.01 27.51
C TRP A 20 11.05 -0.06 29.02
N PHE A 21 10.01 0.07 29.84
CA PHE A 21 10.21 0.16 31.30
C PHE A 21 9.80 -1.10 32.06
N VAL A 22 8.87 -1.90 31.55
CA VAL A 22 8.37 -3.10 32.25
C VAL A 22 8.91 -4.39 31.63
N PHE A 23 8.79 -4.54 30.31
CA PHE A 23 9.10 -5.78 29.58
C PHE A 23 10.45 -5.76 28.87
N ASN A 24 11.39 -4.91 29.24
CA ASN A 24 12.72 -4.77 28.63
C ASN A 24 13.79 -5.71 29.21
N LYS A 25 13.43 -6.80 29.89
CA LYS A 25 14.42 -7.73 30.48
C LYS A 25 15.17 -8.51 29.40
N ASN A 26 14.47 -9.05 28.44
CA ASN A 26 15.04 -9.85 27.34
C ASN A 26 14.17 -9.74 26.08
N LYS A 27 14.68 -10.29 24.96
CA LYS A 27 13.97 -10.26 23.66
C LYS A 27 12.59 -10.94 23.71
N SER A 28 12.46 -12.03 24.47
CA SER A 28 11.24 -12.82 24.50
C SER A 28 10.08 -12.05 25.17
N THR A 29 10.36 -11.31 26.23
CA THR A 29 9.36 -10.46 26.90
C THR A 29 8.99 -9.26 26.01
N GLN A 30 9.96 -8.66 25.33
CA GLN A 30 9.69 -7.60 24.34
C GLN A 30 8.80 -8.11 23.20
N ASN A 31 9.12 -9.27 22.62
CA ASN A 31 8.34 -9.87 21.54
C ASN A 31 6.94 -10.30 21.98
N ALA A 32 6.82 -10.92 23.16
CA ALA A 32 5.53 -11.33 23.71
C ALA A 32 4.60 -10.13 23.93
N LEU A 33 5.11 -9.03 24.50
CA LEU A 33 4.32 -7.81 24.65
C LEU A 33 3.84 -7.27 23.29
N LEU A 34 4.74 -7.19 22.29
CA LEU A 34 4.37 -6.70 20.96
C LEU A 34 3.34 -7.60 20.27
N ILE A 35 3.39 -8.93 20.47
CA ILE A 35 2.36 -9.85 19.95
C ILE A 35 1.03 -9.60 20.61
N VAL A 36 0.99 -9.51 21.95
CA VAL A 36 -0.25 -9.23 22.68
C VAL A 36 -0.84 -7.87 22.24
N ALA A 37 0.00 -6.85 22.13
CA ALA A 37 -0.41 -5.54 21.65
C ALA A 37 -0.93 -5.61 20.19
N SER A 38 -0.30 -6.41 19.32
CA SER A 38 -0.70 -6.61 17.92
C SER A 38 -2.04 -7.32 17.82
N TYR A 39 -2.25 -8.36 18.61
CA TYR A 39 -3.52 -9.09 18.62
C TYR A 39 -4.65 -8.25 19.21
N TYR A 40 -4.40 -7.46 20.24
CA TYR A 40 -5.36 -6.48 20.76
C TYR A 40 -5.70 -5.42 19.70
N PHE A 41 -4.68 -4.82 19.05
CA PHE A 41 -4.86 -3.84 17.98
C PHE A 41 -5.74 -4.39 16.84
N TYR A 42 -5.50 -5.64 16.45
CA TYR A 42 -6.25 -6.32 15.38
C TYR A 42 -7.68 -6.66 15.80
N SER A 43 -7.87 -7.17 17.02
CA SER A 43 -9.19 -7.55 17.57
C SER A 43 -10.13 -6.36 17.73
N CYS A 44 -9.61 -5.12 17.85
CA CYS A 44 -10.42 -3.90 17.85
C CYS A 44 -11.21 -3.68 16.55
N TRP A 45 -10.86 -4.34 15.47
CA TRP A 45 -11.65 -4.34 14.24
C TRP A 45 -12.77 -5.40 14.33
N ASP A 46 -12.39 -6.67 14.35
CA ASP A 46 -13.27 -7.80 14.55
C ASP A 46 -12.46 -8.98 15.11
N TRP A 47 -12.73 -9.32 16.37
CA TRP A 47 -12.02 -10.37 17.09
C TRP A 47 -12.11 -11.76 16.43
N ARG A 48 -13.16 -12.04 15.64
CA ARG A 48 -13.37 -13.30 14.94
C ARG A 48 -12.24 -13.59 13.95
N PHE A 49 -11.73 -12.57 13.29
CA PHE A 49 -10.65 -12.72 12.32
C PHE A 49 -9.25 -12.90 12.95
N LEU A 50 -9.13 -12.66 14.27
CA LEU A 50 -7.91 -13.00 14.99
C LEU A 50 -7.59 -14.49 14.90
N PHE A 51 -8.61 -15.35 14.93
CA PHE A 51 -8.41 -16.80 14.76
C PHE A 51 -7.84 -17.15 13.39
N LEU A 52 -8.28 -16.47 12.34
CA LEU A 52 -7.76 -16.68 10.99
C LEU A 52 -6.29 -16.24 10.87
N LEU A 53 -5.94 -15.08 11.46
CA LEU A 53 -4.57 -14.60 11.51
C LEU A 53 -3.67 -15.59 12.27
N VAL A 54 -4.08 -16.04 13.45
CA VAL A 54 -3.32 -17.00 14.26
C VAL A 54 -3.19 -18.33 13.55
N PHE A 55 -4.25 -18.82 12.92
CA PHE A 55 -4.24 -20.08 12.16
C PHE A 55 -3.28 -20.00 10.97
N SER A 56 -3.34 -18.92 10.14
CA SER A 56 -2.43 -18.71 9.02
C SER A 56 -0.98 -18.62 9.50
N THR A 57 -0.74 -17.88 10.59
CA THR A 57 0.60 -17.77 11.20
C THR A 57 1.12 -19.15 11.65
N PHE A 58 0.30 -19.96 12.31
CA PHE A 58 0.69 -21.29 12.74
C PHE A 58 0.93 -22.23 11.56
N LEU A 59 0.08 -22.18 10.54
CA LEU A 59 0.22 -22.97 9.32
C LEU A 59 1.58 -22.74 8.66
N ASP A 60 1.95 -21.47 8.44
CA ASP A 60 3.17 -21.12 7.74
C ASP A 60 4.43 -21.43 8.59
N TYR A 61 4.34 -21.21 9.89
CA TYR A 61 5.37 -21.64 10.84
C TYR A 61 5.61 -23.14 10.77
N PHE A 62 4.54 -23.93 10.90
CA PHE A 62 4.61 -25.38 10.90
C PHE A 62 5.10 -25.93 9.55
N THR A 63 4.50 -25.49 8.46
CA THR A 63 4.91 -25.94 7.11
C THR A 63 6.33 -25.55 6.78
N GLY A 64 6.79 -24.36 7.20
CA GLY A 64 8.18 -23.92 7.05
C GLY A 64 9.17 -24.89 7.71
N ILE A 65 8.89 -25.31 8.95
CA ILE A 65 9.71 -26.32 9.67
C ILE A 65 9.66 -27.68 8.94
N GLN A 66 8.49 -28.10 8.47
CA GLN A 66 8.36 -29.38 7.77
C GLN A 66 9.08 -29.37 6.42
N ILE A 67 9.10 -28.26 5.69
CA ILE A 67 9.86 -28.10 4.45
C ILE A 67 11.37 -28.25 4.71
N GLU A 68 11.88 -27.63 5.77
CA GLU A 68 13.30 -27.72 6.12
C GLU A 68 13.70 -29.13 6.58
N LYS A 69 12.86 -29.76 7.42
CA LYS A 69 13.14 -31.11 7.97
C LYS A 69 12.93 -32.24 6.96
N SER A 70 12.20 -32.00 5.89
CA SER A 70 11.86 -33.05 4.93
C SER A 70 13.07 -33.49 4.10
N ASN A 71 13.43 -34.76 4.19
CA ASN A 71 14.54 -35.35 3.44
C ASN A 71 14.15 -35.68 1.99
N SER A 72 12.86 -35.77 1.66
CA SER A 72 12.37 -36.11 0.33
C SER A 72 11.87 -34.86 -0.40
N GLU A 73 12.13 -34.78 -1.71
CA GLU A 73 11.60 -33.70 -2.54
C GLU A 73 10.06 -33.72 -2.61
N LYS A 74 9.46 -34.92 -2.61
CA LYS A 74 7.98 -35.06 -2.56
C LYS A 74 7.40 -34.47 -1.27
N GLY A 75 8.02 -34.74 -0.11
CA GLY A 75 7.59 -34.18 1.17
C GLY A 75 7.74 -32.65 1.21
N ARG A 76 8.88 -32.14 0.71
CA ARG A 76 9.09 -30.69 0.60
C ARG A 76 8.01 -30.02 -0.27
N LYS A 77 7.71 -30.60 -1.44
CA LYS A 77 6.67 -30.10 -2.36
C LYS A 77 5.28 -30.16 -1.70
N PHE A 78 4.96 -31.23 -0.97
CA PHE A 78 3.68 -31.37 -0.29
C PHE A 78 3.45 -30.23 0.72
N TRP A 79 4.38 -30.01 1.64
CA TRP A 79 4.24 -28.96 2.65
C TRP A 79 4.24 -27.55 2.05
N PHE A 80 5.03 -27.33 1.01
CA PHE A 80 5.04 -26.08 0.26
C PHE A 80 3.67 -25.78 -0.35
N TRP A 81 3.11 -26.73 -1.12
CA TRP A 81 1.82 -26.54 -1.76
C TRP A 81 0.66 -26.49 -0.76
N LEU A 82 0.76 -27.19 0.35
CA LEU A 82 -0.25 -27.12 1.43
C LEU A 82 -0.35 -25.68 1.95
N SER A 83 0.77 -25.04 2.32
CA SER A 83 0.75 -23.64 2.76
C SER A 83 0.20 -22.71 1.68
N ILE A 84 0.72 -22.82 0.44
CA ILE A 84 0.27 -21.96 -0.68
C ILE A 84 -1.24 -22.09 -0.93
N LEU A 85 -1.74 -23.31 -1.05
CA LEU A 85 -3.14 -23.57 -1.39
C LEU A 85 -4.09 -23.14 -0.27
N VAL A 86 -3.74 -23.37 1.00
CA VAL A 86 -4.58 -22.95 2.12
C VAL A 86 -4.64 -21.44 2.24
N ASN A 87 -3.49 -20.75 2.17
CA ASN A 87 -3.44 -19.28 2.24
C ASN A 87 -4.16 -18.61 1.06
N LEU A 88 -3.91 -19.08 -0.17
CA LEU A 88 -4.62 -18.58 -1.35
C LEU A 88 -6.10 -19.01 -1.36
N GLY A 89 -6.43 -20.14 -0.79
CA GLY A 89 -7.81 -20.60 -0.62
C GLY A 89 -8.62 -19.68 0.28
N PHE A 90 -8.08 -19.28 1.44
CA PHE A 90 -8.73 -18.27 2.29
C PHE A 90 -8.90 -16.94 1.57
N LEU A 91 -7.84 -16.46 0.91
CA LEU A 91 -7.93 -15.24 0.13
C LEU A 91 -8.98 -15.37 -0.99
N GLY A 92 -9.05 -16.52 -1.65
CA GLY A 92 -10.03 -16.83 -2.69
C GLY A 92 -11.47 -16.79 -2.16
N ILE A 93 -11.73 -17.40 -1.00
CA ILE A 93 -13.06 -17.44 -0.39
C ILE A 93 -13.48 -16.05 0.10
N PHE A 94 -12.65 -15.37 0.90
CA PHE A 94 -13.06 -14.11 1.53
C PHE A 94 -13.06 -12.92 0.58
N LYS A 95 -12.16 -12.88 -0.40
CA LYS A 95 -12.00 -11.71 -1.29
C LYS A 95 -12.61 -11.92 -2.68
N TYR A 96 -12.50 -13.12 -3.26
CA TYR A 96 -12.76 -13.31 -4.69
C TYR A 96 -13.96 -14.16 -5.01
N TYR A 97 -14.53 -14.91 -4.06
CA TYR A 97 -15.62 -15.84 -4.34
C TYR A 97 -16.83 -15.15 -5.01
N ASN A 98 -17.35 -14.09 -4.40
CA ASN A 98 -18.52 -13.38 -4.93
C ASN A 98 -18.26 -12.75 -6.29
N PHE A 99 -17.06 -12.26 -6.51
CA PHE A 99 -16.66 -11.71 -7.82
C PHE A 99 -16.72 -12.78 -8.92
N PHE A 100 -16.14 -13.95 -8.67
CA PHE A 100 -16.21 -15.04 -9.64
C PHE A 100 -17.63 -15.57 -9.81
N ALA A 101 -18.38 -15.75 -8.74
CA ALA A 101 -19.76 -16.22 -8.79
C ALA A 101 -20.64 -15.29 -9.65
N ASN A 102 -20.55 -13.97 -9.44
CA ASN A 102 -21.26 -12.98 -10.25
C ASN A 102 -20.79 -12.98 -11.70
N SER A 103 -19.48 -12.94 -11.96
CA SER A 103 -18.93 -12.93 -13.32
C SER A 103 -19.31 -14.18 -14.12
N PHE A 104 -19.33 -15.36 -13.47
CA PHE A 104 -19.81 -16.59 -14.11
C PHE A 104 -21.30 -16.54 -14.41
N ALA A 105 -22.13 -16.05 -13.47
CA ALA A 105 -23.56 -15.91 -13.69
C ALA A 105 -23.88 -14.95 -14.85
N GLU A 106 -23.21 -13.80 -14.92
CA GLU A 106 -23.32 -12.86 -16.02
C GLU A 106 -22.93 -13.48 -17.36
N MET A 107 -21.81 -14.23 -17.37
CA MET A 107 -21.37 -14.95 -18.57
C MET A 107 -22.41 -15.97 -19.04
N PHE A 108 -22.94 -16.82 -18.15
CA PHE A 108 -23.99 -17.78 -18.50
C PHE A 108 -25.26 -17.10 -18.99
N THR A 109 -25.64 -15.98 -18.35
CA THR A 109 -26.80 -15.19 -18.77
C THR A 109 -26.62 -14.63 -20.20
N ALA A 110 -25.40 -14.17 -20.53
CA ALA A 110 -25.07 -13.71 -21.87
C ALA A 110 -25.16 -14.82 -22.95
N PHE A 111 -24.96 -16.08 -22.54
CA PHE A 111 -25.19 -17.27 -23.40
C PHE A 111 -26.64 -17.78 -23.39
N GLY A 112 -27.57 -17.05 -22.76
CA GLY A 112 -28.99 -17.41 -22.72
C GLY A 112 -29.40 -18.40 -21.60
N PHE A 113 -28.49 -18.74 -20.69
CA PHE A 113 -28.78 -19.57 -19.53
C PHE A 113 -29.17 -18.72 -18.32
N LYS A 114 -30.28 -19.05 -17.67
CA LYS A 114 -30.62 -18.42 -16.37
C LYS A 114 -29.68 -18.96 -15.28
N ALA A 115 -28.78 -18.14 -14.81
CA ALA A 115 -27.86 -18.48 -13.71
C ALA A 115 -28.09 -17.51 -12.54
N SER A 116 -28.39 -18.02 -11.36
CA SER A 116 -28.43 -17.25 -10.11
C SER A 116 -27.23 -17.64 -9.24
N PRO A 117 -26.29 -16.73 -9.00
CA PRO A 117 -25.11 -17.07 -8.21
C PRO A 117 -25.48 -17.26 -6.73
N ILE A 118 -24.88 -18.26 -6.07
CA ILE A 118 -24.91 -18.37 -4.63
C ILE A 118 -23.84 -17.43 -4.08
N LEU A 119 -24.25 -16.37 -3.40
CA LEU A 119 -23.34 -15.39 -2.81
C LEU A 119 -23.12 -15.69 -1.34
N LEU A 120 -21.88 -15.50 -0.91
CA LEU A 120 -21.49 -15.64 0.49
C LEU A 120 -21.52 -14.26 1.17
N ASN A 121 -22.21 -14.18 2.31
CA ASN A 121 -22.28 -12.96 3.10
C ASN A 121 -21.06 -12.89 4.06
N LEU A 122 -19.86 -12.78 3.50
CA LEU A 122 -18.61 -12.77 4.23
C LEU A 122 -18.06 -11.33 4.37
N ILE A 123 -17.70 -10.99 5.60
CA ILE A 123 -16.94 -9.75 5.85
C ILE A 123 -15.48 -10.01 5.48
N LEU A 124 -14.88 -9.13 4.69
CA LEU A 124 -13.47 -9.24 4.31
C LEU A 124 -12.57 -8.99 5.53
N PRO A 125 -11.72 -9.95 5.95
CA PRO A 125 -10.77 -9.73 7.03
C PRO A 125 -9.74 -8.66 6.65
N VAL A 126 -9.64 -7.62 7.46
CA VAL A 126 -8.67 -6.55 7.23
C VAL A 126 -7.24 -7.11 7.25
N GLY A 127 -6.43 -6.71 6.28
CA GLY A 127 -5.03 -7.12 6.19
C GLY A 127 -4.80 -8.56 5.70
N ILE A 128 -5.85 -9.34 5.34
CA ILE A 128 -5.68 -10.72 4.86
C ILE A 128 -4.66 -10.83 3.74
N SER A 129 -4.66 -9.90 2.80
CA SER A 129 -3.71 -9.87 1.68
C SER A 129 -2.27 -9.61 2.15
N PHE A 130 -2.07 -8.80 3.20
CA PHE A 130 -0.75 -8.43 3.72
C PHE A 130 -0.10 -9.58 4.49
N TYR A 131 -0.80 -10.13 5.50
CA TYR A 131 -0.20 -11.23 6.26
C TYR A 131 -0.08 -12.52 5.44
N THR A 132 -0.96 -12.75 4.47
CA THR A 132 -0.78 -13.82 3.48
C THR A 132 0.55 -13.66 2.72
N PHE A 133 0.90 -12.45 2.27
CA PHE A 133 2.16 -12.23 1.57
C PHE A 133 3.39 -12.39 2.48
N HIS A 134 3.28 -12.04 3.77
CA HIS A 134 4.35 -12.32 4.73
C HIS A 134 4.60 -13.83 4.84
N GLY A 135 3.55 -14.62 5.10
CA GLY A 135 3.63 -16.07 5.22
C GLY A 135 4.11 -16.74 3.94
N LEU A 136 3.52 -16.38 2.78
CA LEU A 136 3.92 -16.94 1.48
C LEU A 136 5.40 -16.67 1.19
N SER A 137 5.90 -15.42 1.41
CA SER A 137 7.30 -15.11 1.17
C SER A 137 8.23 -15.95 2.04
N TYR A 138 7.89 -16.16 3.32
CA TYR A 138 8.65 -17.00 4.24
C TYR A 138 8.71 -18.45 3.77
N VAL A 139 7.59 -19.07 3.45
CA VAL A 139 7.52 -20.46 3.00
C VAL A 139 8.25 -20.67 1.66
N ILE A 140 8.09 -19.72 0.72
CA ILE A 140 8.81 -19.74 -0.56
C ILE A 140 10.33 -19.64 -0.34
N ASP A 141 10.78 -18.74 0.51
CA ASP A 141 12.21 -18.56 0.77
C ASP A 141 12.85 -19.77 1.44
N ILE A 142 12.14 -20.47 2.33
CA ILE A 142 12.60 -21.76 2.90
C ILE A 142 12.64 -22.83 1.82
N TYR A 143 11.60 -22.95 1.01
CA TYR A 143 11.54 -23.95 -0.06
C TYR A 143 12.71 -23.83 -1.02
N TYR A 144 13.06 -22.59 -1.42
CA TYR A 144 14.23 -22.30 -2.27
C TYR A 144 15.55 -22.20 -1.49
N LYS A 145 15.57 -22.54 -0.21
CA LYS A 145 16.77 -22.53 0.66
C LYS A 145 17.47 -21.16 0.77
N ARG A 146 16.71 -20.07 0.65
CA ARG A 146 17.22 -18.70 0.84
C ARG A 146 17.38 -18.36 2.31
N ILE A 147 16.48 -18.91 3.15
CA ILE A 147 16.51 -18.78 4.62
C ILE A 147 16.28 -20.16 5.25
N LYS A 148 16.62 -20.28 6.55
CA LYS A 148 16.24 -21.42 7.40
C LYS A 148 14.90 -21.15 8.06
N ALA A 149 14.19 -22.22 8.43
CA ALA A 149 12.95 -22.09 9.19
C ALA A 149 13.21 -21.49 10.57
N GLU A 150 12.26 -20.69 11.05
CA GLU A 150 12.26 -20.20 12.42
C GLU A 150 11.66 -21.22 13.35
N TYR A 151 12.36 -21.57 14.43
CA TYR A 151 11.90 -22.55 15.41
C TYR A 151 11.27 -21.91 16.65
N ASN A 152 11.40 -20.59 16.81
CA ASN A 152 10.74 -19.87 17.88
C ASN A 152 9.43 -19.29 17.37
N PHE A 153 8.31 -19.84 17.84
CA PHE A 153 6.98 -19.41 17.43
C PHE A 153 6.68 -17.95 17.79
N ILE A 154 7.21 -17.44 18.90
CA ILE A 154 7.05 -16.04 19.31
C ILE A 154 7.72 -15.09 18.30
N ASP A 155 8.98 -15.40 17.92
CA ASP A 155 9.72 -14.57 16.96
C ASP A 155 9.03 -14.58 15.59
N TYR A 156 8.56 -15.75 15.14
CA TYR A 156 7.82 -15.88 13.89
C TYR A 156 6.46 -15.18 13.92
N SER A 157 5.70 -15.35 15.00
CA SER A 157 4.39 -14.71 15.15
C SER A 157 4.52 -13.18 15.12
N LEU A 158 5.56 -12.63 15.76
CA LEU A 158 5.81 -11.19 15.70
C LEU A 158 6.15 -10.72 14.27
N PHE A 159 6.92 -11.49 13.51
CA PHE A 159 7.20 -11.17 12.11
C PHE A 159 5.92 -11.06 11.27
N VAL A 160 4.96 -11.97 11.44
CA VAL A 160 3.72 -11.99 10.64
C VAL A 160 2.72 -10.96 11.15
N SER A 161 2.56 -10.83 12.47
CA SER A 161 1.43 -10.13 13.10
C SER A 161 1.81 -8.80 13.77
N TYR A 162 2.99 -8.25 13.51
CA TYR A 162 3.40 -6.95 14.07
C TYR A 162 2.43 -5.84 13.67
N PHE A 163 1.79 -5.17 14.66
CA PHE A 163 0.63 -4.30 14.44
C PHE A 163 0.84 -3.17 13.43
N PRO A 164 2.02 -2.55 13.27
CA PRO A 164 2.21 -1.54 12.24
C PRO A 164 2.13 -2.07 10.80
N LEU A 165 2.32 -3.39 10.62
CA LEU A 165 2.30 -4.05 9.31
C LEU A 165 0.92 -4.62 8.94
N LEU A 166 0.09 -4.97 9.95
CA LEU A 166 -1.09 -5.82 9.77
C LEU A 166 -2.13 -5.27 8.81
N VAL A 167 -2.30 -3.96 8.76
CA VAL A 167 -3.40 -3.34 8.02
C VAL A 167 -2.99 -2.89 6.63
N ALA A 168 -1.93 -2.09 6.53
CA ALA A 168 -1.43 -1.53 5.29
C ALA A 168 0.04 -1.06 5.40
N GLY A 169 0.79 -1.66 6.30
CA GLY A 169 2.22 -1.43 6.42
C GLY A 169 2.99 -1.95 5.20
N PRO A 170 4.30 -1.75 5.15
CA PRO A 170 5.13 -2.38 4.12
C PRO A 170 5.03 -3.90 4.18
N ILE A 171 5.02 -4.55 3.02
CA ILE A 171 5.08 -6.02 2.94
C ILE A 171 6.50 -6.46 3.25
N GLU A 172 6.70 -6.86 4.51
CA GLU A 172 8.01 -7.23 5.03
C GLU A 172 8.49 -8.60 4.51
N ARG A 173 9.82 -8.75 4.50
CA ARG A 173 10.49 -10.02 4.21
C ARG A 173 11.01 -10.65 5.49
N ALA A 174 10.94 -11.98 5.56
CA ALA A 174 11.55 -12.72 6.63
C ALA A 174 13.06 -12.43 6.73
N THR A 175 13.72 -12.25 5.59
CA THR A 175 15.14 -11.87 5.49
C THR A 175 15.47 -10.52 6.12
N HIS A 176 14.50 -9.60 6.22
CA HIS A 176 14.70 -8.26 6.75
C HIS A 176 14.25 -8.11 8.20
N LEU A 177 13.04 -8.57 8.54
CA LEU A 177 12.46 -8.33 9.87
C LEU A 177 12.82 -9.41 10.90
N LEU A 178 12.89 -10.71 10.52
CA LEU A 178 13.24 -11.77 11.48
C LEU A 178 14.58 -11.55 12.19
N PRO A 179 15.68 -11.15 11.53
CA PRO A 179 16.92 -10.86 12.25
C PRO A 179 16.78 -9.82 13.34
N GLN A 180 15.92 -8.80 13.14
CA GLN A 180 15.70 -7.72 14.08
C GLN A 180 14.88 -8.17 15.30
N VAL A 181 13.88 -9.04 15.12
CA VAL A 181 13.07 -9.57 16.23
C VAL A 181 13.82 -10.64 17.06
N LYS A 182 14.91 -11.22 16.52
CA LYS A 182 15.75 -12.21 17.20
C LYS A 182 16.73 -11.63 18.20
N VAL A 183 16.94 -10.34 18.19
CA VAL A 183 17.84 -9.64 19.11
C VAL A 183 17.06 -8.80 20.12
N LYS A 184 17.62 -8.61 21.31
CA LYS A 184 17.07 -7.65 22.29
C LYS A 184 17.23 -6.24 21.72
N ARG A 185 16.15 -5.45 21.72
CA ARG A 185 16.21 -4.05 21.31
C ARG A 185 16.60 -3.18 22.48
N GLU A 186 17.38 -2.15 22.21
CA GLU A 186 17.79 -1.13 23.15
C GLU A 186 17.21 0.23 22.71
N PHE A 187 16.84 1.03 23.68
CA PHE A 187 16.26 2.34 23.40
C PHE A 187 17.30 3.28 22.82
N ASN A 188 16.99 3.85 21.65
CA ASN A 188 17.81 4.88 21.02
C ASN A 188 16.98 6.17 20.85
N TYR A 189 17.39 7.21 21.55
CA TYR A 189 16.67 8.49 21.57
C TYR A 189 16.58 9.14 20.17
N GLU A 190 17.67 9.14 19.39
CA GLU A 190 17.67 9.79 18.07
C GLU A 190 16.74 9.03 17.09
N THR A 191 16.80 7.70 17.09
CA THR A 191 15.88 6.88 16.29
C THR A 191 14.42 7.07 16.70
N ALA A 192 14.14 7.13 18.01
CA ALA A 192 12.79 7.38 18.51
C ALA A 192 12.28 8.79 18.12
N LYS A 193 13.13 9.81 18.20
CA LYS A 193 12.83 11.16 17.76
C LYS A 193 12.53 11.26 16.27
N GLU A 194 13.33 10.58 15.43
CA GLU A 194 13.05 10.44 13.99
C GLU A 194 11.71 9.75 13.76
N GLY A 195 11.40 8.70 14.54
CA GLY A 195 10.12 8.01 14.51
C GLY A 195 8.93 8.95 14.77
N ILE A 196 9.03 9.81 15.79
CA ILE A 196 7.99 10.82 16.09
C ILE A 196 7.84 11.80 14.90
N TYR A 197 8.94 12.28 14.32
CA TYR A 197 8.88 13.17 13.17
C TYR A 197 8.20 12.52 11.97
N GLN A 198 8.46 11.24 11.76
CA GLN A 198 7.86 10.47 10.67
C GLN A 198 6.37 10.22 10.91
N ILE A 199 5.93 9.93 12.14
CA ILE A 199 4.52 9.82 12.53
C ILE A 199 3.79 11.13 12.24
N ILE A 200 4.34 12.28 12.68
CA ILE A 200 3.72 13.60 12.48
C ILE A 200 3.59 13.92 10.98
N TRP A 201 4.62 13.63 10.17
CA TRP A 201 4.55 13.82 8.73
C TRP A 201 3.52 12.90 8.08
N GLY A 202 3.41 11.65 8.52
CA GLY A 202 2.38 10.72 8.08
C GLY A 202 0.97 11.22 8.41
N LEU A 203 0.77 11.81 9.60
CA LEU A 203 -0.50 12.43 9.97
C LEU A 203 -0.83 13.65 9.09
N VAL A 204 0.15 14.51 8.75
CA VAL A 204 -0.09 15.60 7.77
C VAL A 204 -0.59 15.04 6.45
N LYS A 205 0.06 14.01 5.92
CA LYS A 205 -0.37 13.36 4.67
C LYS A 205 -1.79 12.80 4.78
N LYS A 206 -2.12 12.14 5.90
CA LYS A 206 -3.43 11.51 6.12
C LYS A 206 -4.52 12.55 6.33
N VAL A 207 -4.42 13.36 7.40
CA VAL A 207 -5.57 14.18 7.84
C VAL A 207 -5.65 15.54 7.15
N VAL A 208 -4.54 16.08 6.63
CA VAL A 208 -4.54 17.39 5.96
C VAL A 208 -4.72 17.23 4.44
N ILE A 209 -4.04 16.27 3.83
CA ILE A 209 -4.05 16.12 2.37
C ILE A 209 -5.07 15.07 1.92
N ALA A 210 -4.92 13.81 2.39
CA ALA A 210 -5.71 12.70 1.88
C ALA A 210 -7.18 12.82 2.24
N ASP A 211 -7.52 13.04 3.50
CA ASP A 211 -8.92 13.09 3.96
C ASP A 211 -9.64 14.31 3.38
N THR A 212 -8.96 15.46 3.24
CA THR A 212 -9.53 16.62 2.55
C THR A 212 -9.75 16.35 1.06
N CYS A 213 -8.75 15.77 0.36
CA CYS A 213 -8.94 15.37 -1.05
C CYS A 213 -10.06 14.36 -1.23
N ALA A 214 -10.26 13.44 -0.26
CA ALA A 214 -11.30 12.42 -0.31
C ALA A 214 -12.70 13.00 -0.39
N VAL A 215 -12.98 14.09 0.34
CA VAL A 215 -14.28 14.77 0.32
C VAL A 215 -14.64 15.18 -1.12
N TYR A 216 -13.73 15.89 -1.77
CA TYR A 216 -13.97 16.41 -3.13
C TYR A 216 -13.91 15.31 -4.19
N ALA A 217 -12.93 14.40 -4.12
CA ALA A 217 -12.84 13.30 -5.05
C ALA A 217 -14.11 12.44 -5.03
N ASN A 218 -14.61 12.08 -3.84
CA ASN A 218 -15.85 11.29 -3.71
C ASN A 218 -17.05 12.03 -4.30
N ALA A 219 -17.26 13.31 -3.93
CA ALA A 219 -18.35 14.10 -4.46
C ALA A 219 -18.33 14.16 -6.00
N ILE A 220 -17.16 14.38 -6.60
CA ILE A 220 -17.02 14.48 -8.06
C ILE A 220 -17.23 13.11 -8.73
N PHE A 221 -16.62 12.04 -8.21
CA PHE A 221 -16.77 10.71 -8.80
C PHE A 221 -18.19 10.15 -8.66
N ASP A 222 -18.86 10.39 -7.54
CA ASP A 222 -20.22 9.89 -7.32
C ASP A 222 -21.26 10.65 -8.15
N HIS A 223 -20.99 11.91 -8.53
CA HIS A 223 -21.88 12.77 -9.32
C HIS A 223 -21.30 13.15 -10.69
N TYR A 224 -20.38 12.37 -11.25
CA TYR A 224 -19.62 12.71 -12.46
C TYR A 224 -20.51 13.02 -13.68
N HIS A 225 -21.73 12.51 -13.71
CA HIS A 225 -22.70 12.80 -14.79
C HIS A 225 -23.14 14.28 -14.84
N SER A 226 -23.14 14.98 -13.72
CA SER A 226 -23.51 16.40 -13.63
C SER A 226 -22.32 17.35 -13.61
N MET A 227 -21.09 16.81 -13.49
CA MET A 227 -19.86 17.60 -13.39
C MET A 227 -19.38 18.09 -14.74
N ASN A 228 -18.81 19.30 -14.77
CA ASN A 228 -18.16 19.86 -15.95
C ASN A 228 -16.72 19.31 -16.13
N SER A 229 -16.09 19.59 -17.27
CA SER A 229 -14.75 19.08 -17.61
C SER A 229 -13.68 19.47 -16.59
N PHE A 230 -13.74 20.72 -16.09
CA PHE A 230 -12.76 21.20 -15.10
C PHE A 230 -12.89 20.45 -13.78
N SER A 231 -14.11 20.26 -13.26
CA SER A 231 -14.36 19.50 -12.03
C SER A 231 -13.91 18.04 -12.17
N LEU A 232 -14.14 17.41 -13.33
CA LEU A 232 -13.70 16.04 -13.58
C LEU A 232 -12.16 15.93 -13.58
N ILE A 233 -11.44 16.88 -14.19
CA ILE A 233 -9.96 16.92 -14.13
C ILE A 233 -9.51 17.08 -12.67
N LEU A 234 -10.11 18.00 -11.91
CA LEU A 234 -9.79 18.17 -10.49
C LEU A 234 -10.10 16.92 -9.68
N GLY A 235 -11.21 16.23 -9.93
CA GLY A 235 -11.56 14.98 -9.27
C GLY A 235 -10.50 13.91 -9.44
N ALA A 236 -9.95 13.75 -10.66
CA ALA A 236 -8.86 12.82 -10.93
C ALA A 236 -7.55 13.20 -10.20
N ILE A 237 -7.23 14.51 -10.14
CA ILE A 237 -6.07 15.03 -9.40
C ILE A 237 -6.28 14.84 -7.89
N TYR A 238 -7.44 15.21 -7.35
CA TYR A 238 -7.74 15.02 -5.92
C TYR A 238 -7.67 13.56 -5.51
N PHE A 239 -8.20 12.65 -6.35
CA PHE A 239 -8.07 11.23 -6.08
C PHE A 239 -6.60 10.75 -6.09
N ALA A 240 -5.77 11.26 -7.01
CA ALA A 240 -4.35 10.94 -7.03
C ALA A 240 -3.65 11.35 -5.72
N PHE A 241 -3.96 12.55 -5.17
CA PHE A 241 -3.41 12.98 -3.89
C PHE A 241 -4.08 12.29 -2.69
N GLN A 242 -5.36 11.93 -2.78
CA GLN A 242 -6.05 11.11 -1.77
C GLN A 242 -5.34 9.77 -1.59
N ILE A 243 -5.21 8.97 -2.64
CA ILE A 243 -4.62 7.62 -2.56
C ILE A 243 -3.14 7.68 -2.17
N TYR A 244 -2.40 8.68 -2.65
CA TYR A 244 -1.00 8.87 -2.26
C TYR A 244 -0.87 9.30 -0.80
N GLY A 245 -1.59 10.33 -0.39
CA GLY A 245 -1.51 10.86 0.98
C GLY A 245 -2.00 9.85 2.02
N ASP A 246 -3.08 9.12 1.71
CA ASP A 246 -3.63 8.10 2.61
C ASP A 246 -2.63 6.94 2.81
N PHE A 247 -2.17 6.33 1.73
CA PHE A 247 -1.30 5.17 1.85
C PHE A 247 0.14 5.52 2.24
N SER A 248 0.72 6.59 1.70
CA SER A 248 2.06 7.01 2.14
C SER A 248 2.04 7.56 3.56
N GLY A 249 0.96 8.21 3.98
CA GLY A 249 0.77 8.66 5.36
C GLY A 249 0.69 7.51 6.34
N TYR A 250 -0.12 6.49 6.03
CA TYR A 250 -0.17 5.25 6.81
C TYR A 250 1.20 4.56 6.90
N SER A 251 1.91 4.44 5.77
CA SER A 251 3.24 3.84 5.74
C SER A 251 4.25 4.62 6.58
N ASP A 252 4.23 5.97 6.53
CA ASP A 252 5.12 6.79 7.36
C ASP A 252 4.81 6.64 8.86
N ILE A 253 3.53 6.57 9.24
CA ILE A 253 3.15 6.29 10.63
C ILE A 253 3.66 4.90 11.06
N ALA A 254 3.47 3.86 10.23
CA ALA A 254 3.93 2.51 10.52
C ALA A 254 5.47 2.45 10.70
N LEU A 255 6.23 3.09 9.82
CA LEU A 255 7.69 3.19 9.93
C LEU A 255 8.10 3.95 11.20
N GLY A 256 7.47 5.10 11.47
CA GLY A 256 7.77 5.92 12.64
C GLY A 256 7.46 5.19 13.95
N VAL A 257 6.31 4.51 14.04
CA VAL A 257 5.94 3.66 15.19
C VAL A 257 6.96 2.55 15.39
N SER A 258 7.40 1.90 14.31
CA SER A 258 8.38 0.82 14.41
C SER A 258 9.73 1.30 14.90
N LYS A 259 10.17 2.50 14.51
CA LYS A 259 11.38 3.15 15.06
C LYS A 259 11.27 3.39 16.56
N LEU A 260 10.08 3.69 17.10
CA LEU A 260 9.87 3.82 18.55
C LEU A 260 10.13 2.51 19.31
N PHE A 261 9.95 1.36 18.67
CA PHE A 261 10.21 0.03 19.22
C PHE A 261 11.56 -0.57 18.80
N GLY A 262 12.42 0.21 18.13
CA GLY A 262 13.74 -0.23 17.70
C GLY A 262 13.70 -1.23 16.54
N LEU A 263 12.66 -1.16 15.69
CA LEU A 263 12.49 -1.97 14.48
C LEU A 263 12.49 -1.06 13.25
N ASP A 264 13.26 -1.48 12.22
CA ASP A 264 13.30 -0.79 10.94
C ASP A 264 12.48 -1.56 9.91
N LEU A 265 11.60 -0.86 9.18
CA LEU A 265 10.73 -1.43 8.17
C LEU A 265 11.08 -0.95 6.77
N LEU A 266 10.74 -1.77 5.77
CA LEU A 266 10.90 -1.42 4.37
C LEU A 266 10.06 -0.20 3.99
N ARG A 267 10.60 0.65 3.13
CA ARG A 267 9.90 1.84 2.64
C ARG A 267 8.93 1.50 1.51
N ASN A 268 7.72 2.07 1.56
CA ASN A 268 6.71 1.88 0.50
C ASN A 268 6.74 2.98 -0.58
N PHE A 269 7.10 4.21 -0.23
CA PHE A 269 7.02 5.34 -1.15
C PHE A 269 8.32 6.16 -1.17
N ASN A 270 8.69 6.63 -2.36
CA ASN A 270 9.85 7.49 -2.57
C ASN A 270 9.51 8.62 -3.55
N TYR A 271 8.58 9.53 -3.16
CA TYR A 271 8.14 10.68 -3.95
C TYR A 271 7.73 10.31 -5.39
N PRO A 272 6.72 9.43 -5.57
CA PRO A 272 6.42 8.80 -6.86
C PRO A 272 5.92 9.77 -7.93
N TYR A 273 5.27 10.87 -7.54
CA TYR A 273 4.74 11.85 -8.50
C TYR A 273 5.80 12.76 -9.11
N PHE A 274 7.07 12.62 -8.73
CA PHE A 274 8.20 13.25 -9.39
C PHE A 274 8.92 12.32 -10.39
N SER A 275 8.29 11.22 -10.76
CA SER A 275 8.85 10.26 -11.70
C SER A 275 8.80 10.79 -13.15
N ARG A 276 9.87 10.56 -13.88
CA ARG A 276 10.06 11.01 -15.28
C ARG A 276 9.49 10.03 -16.30
N ASP A 277 9.21 8.81 -15.88
CA ASP A 277 8.57 7.76 -16.67
C ASP A 277 7.82 6.75 -15.76
N ILE A 278 7.00 5.91 -16.39
CA ILE A 278 6.20 4.90 -15.68
C ILE A 278 7.06 3.83 -14.99
N ALA A 279 8.25 3.51 -15.50
CA ALA A 279 9.13 2.55 -14.86
C ALA A 279 9.74 3.14 -13.58
N GLU A 280 10.10 4.42 -13.58
CA GLU A 280 10.52 5.14 -12.38
C GLU A 280 9.37 5.27 -11.38
N PHE A 281 8.13 5.54 -11.84
CA PHE A 281 6.95 5.60 -11.00
C PHE A 281 6.77 4.31 -10.19
N TRP A 282 6.79 3.15 -10.83
CA TRP A 282 6.61 1.86 -10.15
C TRP A 282 7.79 1.46 -9.26
N ARG A 283 8.98 2.00 -9.46
CA ARG A 283 10.10 1.87 -8.51
C ARG A 283 9.95 2.73 -7.25
N ARG A 284 9.04 3.72 -7.28
CA ARG A 284 8.81 4.69 -6.21
C ARG A 284 7.45 4.54 -5.54
N TRP A 285 6.52 3.85 -6.18
CA TRP A 285 5.17 3.57 -5.71
C TRP A 285 5.08 2.14 -5.19
N HIS A 286 4.57 1.99 -3.94
CA HIS A 286 4.33 0.70 -3.28
C HIS A 286 5.50 -0.28 -3.46
N ILE A 287 6.70 0.17 -3.05
CA ILE A 287 7.98 -0.47 -3.34
C ILE A 287 8.01 -1.91 -2.79
N SER A 288 7.45 -2.14 -1.59
CA SER A 288 7.43 -3.45 -0.97
C SER A 288 6.60 -4.47 -1.79
N LEU A 289 5.44 -4.05 -2.32
CA LEU A 289 4.60 -4.89 -3.19
C LEU A 289 5.27 -5.13 -4.55
N SER A 290 5.75 -4.06 -5.20
CA SER A 290 6.41 -4.14 -6.50
C SER A 290 7.64 -5.06 -6.46
N SER A 291 8.44 -4.98 -5.37
CA SER A 291 9.55 -5.89 -5.15
C SER A 291 9.08 -7.31 -4.83
N TRP A 292 7.95 -7.48 -4.11
CA TRP A 292 7.37 -8.80 -3.85
C TRP A 292 6.98 -9.50 -5.15
N PHE A 293 6.23 -8.84 -6.02
CA PHE A 293 5.86 -9.41 -7.33
C PHE A 293 7.08 -9.68 -8.21
N ARG A 294 8.11 -8.82 -8.16
CA ARG A 294 9.36 -9.08 -8.87
C ARG A 294 10.01 -10.39 -8.40
N ASP A 295 10.15 -10.56 -7.08
CA ASP A 295 10.95 -11.64 -6.49
C ASP A 295 10.22 -13.00 -6.50
N TYR A 296 8.89 -12.98 -6.32
CA TYR A 296 8.08 -14.21 -6.19
C TYR A 296 7.19 -14.52 -7.38
N LEU A 297 7.05 -13.61 -8.35
CA LEU A 297 6.29 -13.85 -9.58
C LEU A 297 7.14 -13.64 -10.83
N TYR A 298 7.77 -12.46 -11.01
CA TYR A 298 8.51 -12.14 -12.24
C TYR A 298 9.74 -13.01 -12.45
N ILE A 299 10.58 -13.13 -11.44
CA ILE A 299 11.81 -13.93 -11.53
C ILE A 299 11.49 -15.42 -11.75
N PRO A 300 10.55 -16.05 -11.00
CA PRO A 300 10.14 -17.43 -11.27
C PRO A 300 9.54 -17.68 -12.66
N LEU A 301 8.87 -16.68 -13.26
CA LEU A 301 8.36 -16.76 -14.65
C LEU A 301 9.46 -16.65 -15.73
N GLY A 302 10.74 -16.60 -15.32
CA GLY A 302 11.91 -16.44 -16.20
C GLY A 302 12.47 -15.02 -16.25
N GLY A 303 11.81 -14.06 -15.62
CA GLY A 303 12.29 -12.67 -15.52
C GLY A 303 12.54 -12.02 -16.87
N SER A 304 13.73 -11.44 -17.04
CA SER A 304 14.16 -10.77 -18.28
C SER A 304 15.06 -11.65 -19.18
N LYS A 305 15.26 -12.93 -18.84
CA LYS A 305 16.28 -13.78 -19.49
C LYS A 305 15.83 -14.37 -20.83
N GLY A 306 14.54 -14.45 -21.11
CA GLY A 306 13.96 -15.12 -22.27
C GLY A 306 13.64 -14.23 -23.48
N GLY A 307 14.34 -13.11 -23.66
CA GLY A 307 14.12 -12.20 -24.79
C GLY A 307 12.96 -11.20 -24.57
N LEU A 308 12.66 -10.40 -25.61
CA LEU A 308 11.70 -9.30 -25.53
C LEU A 308 10.27 -9.79 -25.26
N TRP A 309 9.83 -10.84 -25.96
CA TRP A 309 8.49 -11.38 -25.78
C TRP A 309 8.22 -11.86 -24.34
N MET A 310 9.20 -12.55 -23.74
CA MET A 310 9.07 -13.00 -22.35
C MET A 310 9.02 -11.81 -21.36
N LYS A 311 9.80 -10.77 -21.60
CA LYS A 311 9.75 -9.53 -20.80
C LYS A 311 8.35 -8.89 -20.87
N ILE A 312 7.78 -8.77 -22.08
CA ILE A 312 6.44 -8.23 -22.29
C ILE A 312 5.40 -9.09 -21.57
N ARG A 313 5.35 -10.39 -21.85
CA ARG A 313 4.43 -11.33 -21.21
C ARG A 313 4.50 -11.22 -19.67
N ASN A 314 5.69 -11.30 -19.11
CA ASN A 314 5.87 -11.28 -17.65
C ASN A 314 5.44 -9.93 -17.05
N THR A 315 5.67 -8.82 -17.76
CA THR A 315 5.23 -7.48 -17.35
C THR A 315 3.70 -7.39 -17.32
N PHE A 316 3.01 -7.88 -18.36
CA PHE A 316 1.55 -7.93 -18.38
C PHE A 316 1.00 -8.81 -17.25
N ILE A 317 1.57 -10.00 -17.04
CA ILE A 317 1.16 -10.89 -15.95
C ILE A 317 1.26 -10.16 -14.60
N ILE A 318 2.38 -9.50 -14.31
CA ILE A 318 2.56 -8.81 -13.02
C ILE A 318 1.53 -7.71 -12.82
N PHE A 319 1.35 -6.84 -13.81
CA PHE A 319 0.43 -5.72 -13.68
C PHE A 319 -1.03 -6.18 -13.57
N ILE A 320 -1.44 -7.20 -14.33
CA ILE A 320 -2.78 -7.78 -14.25
C ILE A 320 -2.99 -8.46 -12.89
N VAL A 321 -2.03 -9.26 -12.40
CA VAL A 321 -2.10 -9.89 -11.09
C VAL A 321 -2.08 -8.84 -9.97
N SER A 322 -1.30 -7.77 -10.10
CA SER A 322 -1.31 -6.65 -9.17
C SER A 322 -2.67 -5.95 -9.14
N GLY A 323 -3.29 -5.71 -10.29
CA GLY A 323 -4.65 -5.17 -10.36
C GLY A 323 -5.65 -6.07 -9.66
N PHE A 324 -5.66 -7.36 -9.97
CA PHE A 324 -6.51 -8.35 -9.31
C PHE A 324 -6.29 -8.42 -7.79
N TRP A 325 -5.04 -8.30 -7.32
CA TRP A 325 -4.72 -8.28 -5.90
C TRP A 325 -5.33 -7.07 -5.18
N HIS A 326 -5.41 -5.90 -5.82
CA HIS A 326 -5.99 -4.71 -5.23
C HIS A 326 -7.49 -4.88 -4.94
N GLY A 327 -8.26 -5.50 -5.83
CA GLY A 327 -9.69 -5.67 -5.58
C GLY A 327 -10.38 -6.67 -6.52
N ALA A 328 -11.48 -7.21 -6.05
CA ALA A 328 -12.33 -8.14 -6.77
C ALA A 328 -13.30 -7.38 -7.70
N ASN A 329 -12.76 -6.63 -8.68
CA ASN A 329 -13.51 -5.90 -9.68
C ASN A 329 -12.72 -5.83 -10.98
N TRP A 330 -13.42 -5.86 -12.11
CA TRP A 330 -12.83 -5.73 -13.44
C TRP A 330 -12.10 -4.41 -13.66
N THR A 331 -12.48 -3.34 -12.97
CA THR A 331 -11.83 -2.03 -13.06
C THR A 331 -10.37 -2.08 -12.63
N TYR A 332 -10.03 -2.87 -11.60
CA TYR A 332 -8.65 -3.06 -11.15
C TYR A 332 -7.82 -3.88 -12.15
N ILE A 333 -8.44 -4.87 -12.79
CA ILE A 333 -7.78 -5.66 -13.83
C ILE A 333 -7.44 -4.76 -15.04
N VAL A 334 -8.39 -3.92 -15.45
CA VAL A 334 -8.20 -2.93 -16.52
C VAL A 334 -7.14 -1.90 -16.12
N TRP A 335 -7.16 -1.41 -14.88
CA TRP A 335 -6.10 -0.55 -14.36
C TRP A 335 -4.71 -1.19 -14.46
N GLY A 336 -4.59 -2.45 -14.08
CA GLY A 336 -3.34 -3.21 -14.24
C GLY A 336 -2.94 -3.32 -15.70
N PHE A 337 -3.86 -3.67 -16.59
CA PHE A 337 -3.61 -3.74 -18.03
C PHE A 337 -3.13 -2.40 -18.60
N ILE A 338 -3.76 -1.27 -18.26
CA ILE A 338 -3.35 0.07 -18.68
C ILE A 338 -1.91 0.37 -18.26
N ASN A 339 -1.53 0.03 -17.03
CA ASN A 339 -0.16 0.22 -16.55
C ASN A 339 0.85 -0.65 -17.31
N ALA A 340 0.48 -1.88 -17.68
CA ALA A 340 1.31 -2.73 -18.54
C ALA A 340 1.50 -2.11 -19.93
N VAL A 341 0.44 -1.55 -20.51
CA VAL A 341 0.48 -0.83 -21.80
C VAL A 341 1.38 0.42 -21.70
N TYR A 342 1.28 1.20 -20.63
CA TYR A 342 2.17 2.36 -20.40
C TYR A 342 3.65 1.96 -20.25
N PHE A 343 3.91 0.76 -19.73
CA PHE A 343 5.27 0.23 -19.59
C PHE A 343 5.85 -0.29 -20.93
N LEU A 344 5.00 -0.67 -21.87
CA LEU A 344 5.39 -1.32 -23.13
C LEU A 344 6.37 -0.50 -23.99
N PRO A 345 6.18 0.81 -24.24
CA PRO A 345 7.13 1.62 -25.01
C PRO A 345 8.54 1.61 -24.41
N LEU A 346 8.65 1.62 -23.08
CA LEU A 346 9.93 1.58 -22.39
C LEU A 346 10.64 0.22 -22.53
N LEU A 347 9.87 -0.88 -22.63
CA LEU A 347 10.43 -2.20 -22.90
C LEU A 347 10.90 -2.33 -24.33
N LEU A 348 10.12 -1.83 -25.31
CA LEU A 348 10.45 -1.89 -26.72
C LEU A 348 11.70 -1.08 -27.06
N SER A 349 11.87 0.08 -26.42
CA SER A 349 13.04 0.96 -26.59
C SER A 349 14.22 0.60 -25.67
N ASN A 350 14.11 -0.44 -24.82
CA ASN A 350 15.08 -0.77 -23.75
C ASN A 350 15.44 0.41 -22.83
N SER A 351 14.54 1.37 -22.67
CA SER A 351 14.75 2.59 -21.88
C SER A 351 14.20 2.52 -20.44
N ASN A 352 13.58 1.40 -20.05
CA ASN A 352 12.97 1.20 -18.73
C ASN A 352 13.94 1.26 -17.55
N ARG A 353 15.24 1.38 -17.81
CA ARG A 353 16.31 1.55 -16.79
C ARG A 353 17.07 2.87 -16.90
N ASN A 354 16.66 3.80 -17.75
CA ASN A 354 17.36 5.06 -17.95
C ASN A 354 17.28 5.99 -16.74
N ASN A 355 16.21 5.93 -15.96
CA ASN A 355 15.95 6.78 -14.80
C ASN A 355 16.06 5.96 -13.49
N ILE A 356 17.18 5.26 -13.25
CA ILE A 356 17.43 4.49 -12.03
C ILE A 356 17.90 5.40 -10.90
N ASP A 357 18.69 6.42 -11.22
CA ASP A 357 19.26 7.34 -10.25
C ASP A 357 18.18 8.27 -9.68
N SER A 358 18.39 8.67 -8.41
CA SER A 358 17.56 9.71 -7.81
C SER A 358 17.55 10.95 -8.71
N VAL A 359 16.42 11.67 -8.76
CA VAL A 359 16.32 12.97 -9.45
C VAL A 359 17.24 13.96 -8.74
N VAL A 360 18.54 13.86 -8.97
CA VAL A 360 19.57 14.79 -8.47
C VAL A 360 19.54 16.04 -9.35
N LEU A 361 18.47 16.80 -9.23
CA LEU A 361 18.39 18.08 -9.90
C LEU A 361 18.35 19.15 -8.81
N LYS A 362 19.44 19.91 -8.69
CA LYS A 362 19.40 21.18 -7.97
C LYS A 362 18.28 22.03 -8.58
N TRP A 363 17.58 22.81 -7.77
CA TRP A 363 16.48 23.68 -8.21
C TRP A 363 16.77 24.45 -9.52
N ASN A 364 18.01 24.90 -9.70
CA ASN A 364 18.44 25.71 -10.83
C ASN A 364 18.72 24.92 -12.13
N LEU A 365 18.49 23.59 -12.17
CA LEU A 365 18.87 22.73 -13.29
C LEU A 365 17.74 21.80 -13.77
N VAL A 366 16.51 22.03 -13.33
CA VAL A 366 15.37 21.26 -13.87
C VAL A 366 15.10 21.76 -15.29
N SER A 367 15.50 20.99 -16.28
CA SER A 367 15.19 21.34 -17.66
C SER A 367 13.68 21.23 -17.92
N ILE A 368 13.16 22.08 -18.80
CA ILE A 368 11.75 22.04 -19.24
C ILE A 368 11.36 20.63 -19.70
N ARG A 369 12.29 19.90 -20.34
CA ARG A 369 12.08 18.51 -20.75
C ARG A 369 11.80 17.58 -19.59
N VAL A 370 12.53 17.71 -18.48
CA VAL A 370 12.32 16.88 -17.27
C VAL A 370 10.98 17.21 -16.61
N LEU A 371 10.65 18.50 -16.51
CA LEU A 371 9.35 18.93 -15.98
C LEU A 371 8.19 18.38 -16.83
N PHE A 372 8.30 18.45 -18.15
CA PHE A 372 7.32 17.89 -19.07
C PHE A 372 7.19 16.37 -18.91
N SER A 373 8.30 15.65 -18.74
CA SER A 373 8.30 14.20 -18.49
C SER A 373 7.59 13.83 -17.18
N ILE A 374 7.85 14.58 -16.10
CA ILE A 374 7.18 14.40 -14.79
C ILE A 374 5.67 14.65 -14.94
N LEU A 375 5.29 15.77 -15.59
CA LEU A 375 3.88 16.11 -15.79
C LEU A 375 3.16 15.05 -16.63
N THR A 376 3.77 14.59 -17.73
CA THR A 376 3.21 13.54 -18.58
C THR A 376 3.00 12.23 -17.80
N THR A 377 4.00 11.82 -17.01
CA THR A 377 3.90 10.61 -16.17
C THR A 377 2.78 10.75 -15.13
N PHE A 378 2.67 11.92 -14.49
CA PHE A 378 1.60 12.20 -13.53
C PHE A 378 0.22 12.16 -14.19
N LEU A 379 0.04 12.78 -15.36
CA LEU A 379 -1.24 12.76 -16.08
C LEU A 379 -1.64 11.34 -16.53
N LEU A 380 -0.71 10.54 -17.05
CA LEU A 380 -0.96 9.12 -17.36
C LEU A 380 -1.38 8.34 -16.12
N THR A 381 -0.75 8.62 -14.99
CA THR A 381 -1.12 8.01 -13.71
C THR A 381 -2.52 8.44 -13.27
N CYS A 382 -2.89 9.72 -13.40
CA CYS A 382 -4.26 10.19 -13.10
C CYS A 382 -5.30 9.49 -13.97
N VAL A 383 -5.05 9.30 -15.27
CA VAL A 383 -5.95 8.54 -16.16
C VAL A 383 -6.10 7.10 -15.68
N ALA A 384 -5.02 6.44 -15.29
CA ALA A 384 -5.10 5.08 -14.73
C ALA A 384 -5.88 5.06 -13.40
N TRP A 385 -5.70 6.07 -12.53
CA TRP A 385 -6.41 6.19 -11.27
C TRP A 385 -7.93 6.36 -11.45
N VAL A 386 -8.42 6.91 -12.56
CA VAL A 386 -9.86 6.96 -12.85
C VAL A 386 -10.45 5.55 -12.92
N PHE A 387 -9.78 4.61 -13.58
CA PHE A 387 -10.21 3.19 -13.60
C PHE A 387 -10.14 2.55 -12.21
N PHE A 388 -9.15 2.89 -11.42
CA PHE A 388 -9.00 2.36 -10.07
C PHE A 388 -10.13 2.82 -9.13
N ARG A 389 -10.63 4.07 -9.29
CA ARG A 389 -11.68 4.65 -8.43
C ARG A 389 -13.10 4.35 -8.91
N ALA A 390 -13.31 4.18 -10.21
CA ALA A 390 -14.63 4.00 -10.79
C ALA A 390 -15.27 2.68 -10.35
N LYS A 391 -16.61 2.69 -10.20
CA LYS A 391 -17.39 1.51 -9.82
C LYS A 391 -17.44 0.46 -10.93
N THR A 392 -17.53 0.91 -12.19
CA THR A 392 -17.55 0.04 -13.37
C THR A 392 -16.59 0.57 -14.44
N ILE A 393 -16.24 -0.29 -15.40
CA ILE A 393 -15.43 0.10 -16.56
C ILE A 393 -16.17 1.17 -17.39
N THR A 394 -17.49 1.03 -17.52
CA THR A 394 -18.33 1.99 -18.24
C THR A 394 -18.27 3.37 -17.60
N ASP A 395 -18.35 3.45 -16.26
CA ASP A 395 -18.22 4.73 -15.54
C ASP A 395 -16.86 5.38 -15.79
N ALA A 396 -15.78 4.59 -15.73
CA ALA A 396 -14.44 5.10 -15.99
C ALA A 396 -14.29 5.68 -17.41
N VAL A 397 -14.81 4.97 -18.41
CA VAL A 397 -14.78 5.40 -19.81
C VAL A 397 -15.65 6.64 -20.02
N LEU A 398 -16.84 6.68 -19.43
CA LEU A 398 -17.76 7.84 -19.52
C LEU A 398 -17.16 9.06 -18.81
N TYR A 399 -16.53 8.87 -17.64
CA TYR A 399 -15.85 9.93 -16.92
C TYR A 399 -14.77 10.59 -17.81
N LEU A 400 -13.89 9.78 -18.39
CA LEU A 400 -12.83 10.28 -19.29
C LEU A 400 -13.43 10.91 -20.57
N LYS A 401 -14.44 10.28 -21.19
CA LYS A 401 -15.12 10.84 -22.36
C LYS A 401 -15.69 12.23 -22.07
N ARG A 402 -16.34 12.41 -20.93
CA ARG A 402 -16.94 13.70 -20.54
C ARG A 402 -15.91 14.82 -20.37
N ILE A 403 -14.69 14.53 -19.90
CA ILE A 403 -13.62 15.53 -19.84
C ILE A 403 -13.38 16.19 -21.20
N PHE A 404 -13.49 15.42 -22.29
CA PHE A 404 -13.21 15.92 -23.64
C PHE A 404 -14.47 16.41 -24.39
N THR A 405 -15.66 15.93 -24.04
CA THR A 405 -16.88 16.23 -24.79
C THR A 405 -17.68 17.37 -24.19
N ASN A 406 -17.68 17.55 -22.88
CA ASN A 406 -18.44 18.59 -22.21
C ASN A 406 -17.93 20.01 -22.54
N ARG A 407 -16.59 20.18 -22.61
CA ARG A 407 -15.88 21.45 -22.93
C ARG A 407 -16.29 22.65 -22.07
N ASP A 408 -16.94 22.40 -20.94
CA ASP A 408 -17.22 23.42 -19.94
C ASP A 408 -16.10 23.42 -18.90
N PHE A 409 -15.37 24.54 -18.82
CA PHE A 409 -14.26 24.77 -17.90
C PHE A 409 -14.58 25.86 -16.88
N ALA A 410 -15.86 26.22 -16.71
CA ALA A 410 -16.28 27.15 -15.68
C ALA A 410 -15.96 26.60 -14.28
N PHE A 411 -15.67 27.48 -13.33
CA PHE A 411 -15.52 27.09 -11.94
C PHE A 411 -16.88 26.68 -11.36
N GLN A 412 -16.95 25.44 -10.90
CA GLN A 412 -18.14 24.88 -10.27
C GLN A 412 -17.82 24.58 -8.81
N TYR A 413 -18.35 25.41 -7.90
CA TYR A 413 -18.23 25.14 -6.48
C TYR A 413 -19.16 23.98 -6.08
N LEU A 414 -18.66 23.10 -5.20
CA LEU A 414 -19.47 22.08 -4.55
C LEU A 414 -20.08 22.71 -3.30
N ASP A 415 -21.39 22.77 -3.22
CA ASP A 415 -22.10 23.40 -2.11
C ASP A 415 -21.72 22.78 -0.75
N ASN A 416 -21.56 23.65 0.26
CA ASN A 416 -21.22 23.30 1.63
C ASN A 416 -19.85 22.64 1.87
N GLU A 417 -18.95 22.69 0.88
CA GLU A 417 -17.61 22.11 1.05
C GLU A 417 -16.58 23.15 1.49
N ARG A 418 -15.80 22.79 2.51
CA ARG A 418 -14.67 23.58 3.00
C ARG A 418 -13.47 23.37 2.07
N TYR A 419 -12.73 24.41 1.77
CA TYR A 419 -11.48 24.37 0.98
C TYR A 419 -11.62 23.89 -0.46
N ASN A 420 -12.69 24.15 -1.13
CA ASN A 420 -12.93 23.76 -2.53
C ASN A 420 -11.70 23.97 -3.44
N TYR A 421 -11.55 25.13 -4.11
CA TYR A 421 -10.37 25.42 -4.93
C TYR A 421 -9.12 25.76 -4.11
N GLU A 422 -9.29 26.23 -2.89
CA GLU A 422 -8.23 26.48 -1.91
C GLU A 422 -7.42 25.21 -1.61
N LEU A 423 -8.00 24.02 -1.78
CA LEU A 423 -7.30 22.74 -1.67
C LEU A 423 -6.13 22.63 -2.67
N LEU A 424 -6.24 23.26 -3.86
CA LEU A 424 -5.14 23.30 -4.82
C LEU A 424 -3.90 24.02 -4.25
N LEU A 425 -4.10 25.09 -3.47
CA LEU A 425 -3.01 25.76 -2.77
C LEU A 425 -2.36 24.84 -1.74
N MET A 426 -3.17 24.10 -0.97
CA MET A 426 -2.67 23.15 0.02
C MET A 426 -1.86 22.02 -0.64
N ILE A 427 -2.35 21.47 -1.75
CA ILE A 427 -1.63 20.48 -2.57
C ILE A 427 -0.34 21.11 -3.12
N GLY A 428 -0.38 22.35 -3.62
CA GLY A 428 0.79 23.05 -4.12
C GLY A 428 1.88 23.18 -3.04
N VAL A 429 1.52 23.61 -1.83
CA VAL A 429 2.45 23.68 -0.68
C VAL A 429 3.00 22.30 -0.35
N PHE A 430 2.15 21.27 -0.30
CA PHE A 430 2.56 19.89 -0.05
C PHE A 430 3.58 19.39 -1.10
N VAL A 431 3.30 19.60 -2.38
CA VAL A 431 4.20 19.24 -3.49
C VAL A 431 5.55 19.98 -3.38
N LEU A 432 5.54 21.26 -3.03
CA LEU A 432 6.76 22.05 -2.80
C LEU A 432 7.58 21.52 -1.62
N VAL A 433 6.93 21.13 -0.52
CA VAL A 433 7.62 20.53 0.64
C VAL A 433 8.23 19.18 0.26
N GLU A 434 7.50 18.32 -0.43
CA GLU A 434 8.03 17.03 -0.91
C GLU A 434 9.16 17.22 -1.93
N TRP A 435 9.02 18.15 -2.87
CA TRP A 435 10.08 18.47 -3.83
C TRP A 435 11.38 18.89 -3.14
N ASN A 436 11.31 19.77 -2.14
CA ASN A 436 12.47 20.21 -1.38
C ASN A 436 13.13 19.09 -0.56
N ASN A 437 12.34 18.10 -0.16
CA ASN A 437 12.82 16.98 0.66
C ASN A 437 13.06 15.68 -0.13
N ARG A 438 12.88 15.67 -1.46
CA ARG A 438 12.99 14.47 -2.31
C ARG A 438 14.31 13.70 -2.22
N MET A 439 15.36 14.37 -1.72
CA MET A 439 16.69 13.76 -1.49
C MET A 439 16.86 13.24 -0.06
N LYS A 440 15.87 13.44 0.81
CA LYS A 440 15.91 13.03 2.21
C LYS A 440 15.00 11.85 2.44
N VAL A 441 15.37 11.03 3.41
CA VAL A 441 14.50 9.94 3.86
C VAL A 441 13.26 10.50 4.56
N GLU A 442 13.46 11.58 5.34
CA GLU A 442 12.42 12.21 6.16
C GLU A 442 12.36 13.72 5.94
N PRO A 443 11.15 14.28 5.64
CA PRO A 443 10.99 15.73 5.44
C PRO A 443 11.27 16.57 6.69
N ILE A 444 10.89 16.03 7.88
CA ILE A 444 11.11 16.71 9.16
C ILE A 444 12.47 16.29 9.73
N SER A 445 13.55 16.56 9.03
CA SER A 445 14.90 16.24 9.47
C SER A 445 15.85 17.42 9.32
N GLY A 446 17.02 17.35 10.02
CA GLY A 446 18.11 18.30 9.94
C GLY A 446 17.86 19.62 10.66
N LYS A 447 18.59 20.67 10.26
CA LYS A 447 18.49 22.00 10.89
C LYS A 447 17.02 22.49 10.88
N ARG A 448 16.54 23.00 12.02
CA ARG A 448 15.16 23.49 12.26
C ARG A 448 14.09 22.37 12.28
N SER A 449 14.44 21.12 12.60
CA SER A 449 13.46 20.03 12.68
C SER A 449 12.33 20.32 13.67
N MET A 450 12.62 20.95 14.82
CA MET A 450 11.60 21.38 15.79
C MET A 450 10.61 22.40 15.20
N LEU A 451 11.10 23.39 14.45
CA LEU A 451 10.22 24.36 13.78
C LEU A 451 9.34 23.69 12.73
N LYS A 452 9.92 22.78 11.94
CA LYS A 452 9.14 22.02 10.95
C LYS A 452 8.07 21.15 11.61
N MET A 453 8.41 20.52 12.74
CA MET A 453 7.46 19.74 13.54
C MET A 453 6.32 20.63 14.07
N ALA A 454 6.64 21.78 14.64
CA ALA A 454 5.64 22.74 15.13
C ALA A 454 4.71 23.21 14.01
N LEU A 455 5.25 23.53 12.84
CA LEU A 455 4.47 23.90 11.64
C LEU A 455 3.59 22.74 11.16
N ALA A 456 4.09 21.50 11.18
CA ALA A 456 3.32 20.31 10.82
C ALA A 456 2.15 20.07 11.78
N ILE A 457 2.39 20.19 13.09
CA ILE A 457 1.34 20.09 14.12
C ILE A 457 0.30 21.21 13.94
N LEU A 458 0.74 22.44 13.70
CA LEU A 458 -0.17 23.56 13.43
C LEU A 458 -1.01 23.31 12.18
N ALA A 459 -0.41 22.76 11.10
CA ALA A 459 -1.14 22.40 9.90
C ALA A 459 -2.20 21.30 10.18
N ILE A 460 -1.85 20.29 10.99
CA ILE A 460 -2.81 19.25 11.42
C ILE A 460 -3.99 19.92 12.15
N ILE A 461 -3.73 20.77 13.15
CA ILE A 461 -4.78 21.40 13.94
C ILE A 461 -5.66 22.35 13.10
N ALA A 462 -5.05 23.15 12.23
CA ALA A 462 -5.76 24.19 11.48
C ALA A 462 -6.52 23.64 10.25
N PHE A 463 -5.95 22.65 9.58
CA PHE A 463 -6.43 22.18 8.27
C PHE A 463 -6.86 20.70 8.25
N GLY A 464 -6.67 19.97 9.33
CA GLY A 464 -7.07 18.56 9.42
C GLY A 464 -8.59 18.36 9.33
N THR A 465 -8.99 17.26 8.71
CA THR A 465 -10.40 16.83 8.63
C THR A 465 -10.68 15.87 9.78
N TYR A 466 -11.57 16.28 10.72
CA TYR A 466 -11.88 15.52 11.94
C TYR A 466 -13.36 15.09 12.03
N SER A 467 -14.24 15.68 11.22
CA SER A 467 -15.70 15.51 11.32
C SER A 467 -16.20 14.19 10.73
N ASP A 468 -15.47 13.62 9.76
CA ASP A 468 -15.81 12.35 9.12
C ASP A 468 -14.59 11.44 9.13
N TYR A 469 -14.62 10.41 9.97
CA TYR A 469 -13.61 9.35 9.92
C TYR A 469 -13.66 8.68 8.57
N LYS A 470 -12.77 9.06 7.66
CA LYS A 470 -12.60 8.36 6.40
C LYS A 470 -11.80 7.09 6.68
N GLU A 471 -12.39 5.93 6.42
CA GLU A 471 -11.67 4.67 6.46
C GLU A 471 -10.47 4.74 5.52
N PHE A 472 -9.41 4.01 5.89
CA PHE A 472 -8.25 3.87 5.02
C PHE A 472 -8.69 3.31 3.66
N ILE A 473 -8.22 3.91 2.58
CA ILE A 473 -8.69 3.62 1.22
C ILE A 473 -8.62 2.12 0.86
N TYR A 474 -7.63 1.39 1.40
CA TYR A 474 -7.49 -0.05 1.18
C TYR A 474 -8.51 -0.93 1.92
N PHE A 475 -9.36 -0.39 2.77
CA PHE A 475 -10.50 -1.12 3.34
C PHE A 475 -11.71 -1.14 2.41
N GLN A 476 -11.68 -0.30 1.38
CA GLN A 476 -12.76 -0.22 0.40
C GLN A 476 -12.58 -1.21 -0.77
N PHE A 477 -11.45 -1.95 -0.80
CA PHE A 477 -11.09 -2.82 -1.92
C PHE A 477 -10.93 -4.28 -1.54
#